data_3b884417c44d08b62f2fe5040928b170
#
_entry.id   3b884417c44d08b62f2fe5040928b170
#
_cell.length_a   1.000
_cell.length_b   1.000
_cell.length_c   1.000
_cell.angle_alpha   90.00
_cell.angle_beta   90.00
_cell.angle_gamma   90.00
#
_symmetry.space_group_name_H-M   'P 1'
#
loop_
_entity.id
_entity.type
_entity.pdbx_description
1 polymer ?
#
loop_
_entity_poly.entity_id
_entity_poly.type
_entity_poly.pdbx_seq_one_letter_code
_entity_poly.pdbx_strand_id
1 'polypeptide(L)'
;MFLFTNRQDFFNDICEEIRLFLPGEEIAPVLSPAEIHTADTGEKTLSVVLSSDGTDFFAEAAFVSNGREHSYSCRTPFRNDDSIIEKRFAKRCIKIAVFRAMRKAYPDAHLPWGSLTGIRPTRLLRELQHSCGPAEAKSMMLNDFDVTPQKFALAERIVSVQEPVFASVRKNDVDVYIGIPFCRTRCLYCSFASRLRTAKTDMQPYLAALKTDIANGAQMVRELGLNIRALYLGGGTPTVLTADELRDLLDFAEEAYNIAPGTEFTVEAGRPDTITAEKLRIIKQRGATRISVNPQTMCDKTLHLVGRDHTSEDIKACFNLARDIGFDSINMDLIAGLPGETAADMQHSVNALVELSPECLTVHTLAIKRSSRLRENLSEYALPDVSEVEKMTEIGALGAEETGMLPYYMYRQKYMAGNMENVGYAKPGSICIYNIDMMEDSLSIIAHGAGAMNKRVFPSGGRIERVPNPKDIETYISKLQKTHADRLALFCNE
;
A
#
# COMPACT_ATOMS: atom_id res chain seq x y z
N MET A 1 12.53 17.36 21.25
CA MET A 1 12.14 16.31 22.17
C MET A 1 13.28 15.32 22.36
N PHE A 2 13.56 14.86 23.58
CA PHE A 2 14.57 13.84 23.85
C PHE A 2 13.94 12.47 24.11
N LEU A 3 14.55 11.40 23.57
CA LEU A 3 14.11 10.02 23.72
C LEU A 3 15.23 9.16 24.26
N PHE A 4 14.99 8.55 25.44
CA PHE A 4 15.78 7.46 25.97
C PHE A 4 15.09 6.10 25.73
N THR A 5 15.85 5.09 25.34
CA THR A 5 15.40 3.71 25.36
C THR A 5 16.59 2.77 25.55
N ASN A 6 16.41 1.72 26.38
CA ASN A 6 17.40 0.66 26.53
C ASN A 6 17.37 -0.33 25.33
N ARG A 7 16.46 -0.13 24.35
CA ARG A 7 16.32 -0.95 23.15
C ARG A 7 16.48 -0.06 21.89
N GLN A 8 17.73 0.24 21.57
CA GLN A 8 18.06 1.09 20.42
C GLN A 8 17.59 0.52 19.07
N ASP A 9 17.46 -0.81 18.98
CA ASP A 9 16.93 -1.49 17.80
C ASP A 9 15.43 -1.18 17.54
N PHE A 10 14.69 -0.63 18.51
CA PHE A 10 13.31 -0.16 18.38
C PHE A 10 13.17 1.37 18.36
N PHE A 11 14.27 2.12 18.35
CA PHE A 11 14.24 3.59 18.37
C PHE A 11 13.30 4.16 17.28
N ASN A 12 13.41 3.68 16.05
CA ASN A 12 12.57 4.15 14.95
C ASN A 12 11.09 3.78 15.15
N ASP A 13 10.79 2.60 15.72
CA ASP A 13 9.43 2.18 16.02
C ASP A 13 8.78 3.08 17.08
N ILE A 14 9.55 3.48 18.11
CA ILE A 14 9.11 4.44 19.13
C ILE A 14 8.87 5.83 18.52
N CYS A 15 9.77 6.29 17.66
CA CYS A 15 9.58 7.55 16.94
C CYS A 15 8.30 7.57 16.09
N GLU A 16 7.90 6.43 15.53
CA GLU A 16 6.63 6.30 14.80
C GLU A 16 5.42 6.50 15.70
N GLU A 17 5.43 5.96 16.92
CA GLU A 17 4.36 6.17 17.91
C GLU A 17 4.29 7.63 18.37
N ILE A 18 5.44 8.26 18.62
CA ILE A 18 5.50 9.69 19.00
C ILE A 18 4.87 10.55 17.92
N ARG A 19 5.18 10.29 16.65
CA ARG A 19 4.69 11.06 15.50
C ARG A 19 3.19 10.96 15.26
N LEU A 20 2.51 9.98 15.85
CA LEU A 20 1.05 9.94 15.84
C LEU A 20 0.47 11.15 16.60
N PHE A 21 1.08 11.50 17.72
CA PHE A 21 0.64 12.60 18.59
C PHE A 21 1.30 13.94 18.24
N LEU A 22 2.54 13.89 17.78
CA LEU A 22 3.39 15.05 17.51
C LEU A 22 3.98 14.97 16.09
N PRO A 23 3.16 15.21 15.04
CA PRO A 23 3.62 15.20 13.66
C PRO A 23 4.71 16.27 13.46
N GLY A 24 5.85 15.87 12.87
CA GLY A 24 6.95 16.81 12.57
C GLY A 24 7.89 17.09 13.74
N GLU A 25 7.66 16.54 14.93
CA GLU A 25 8.58 16.70 16.06
C GLU A 25 9.96 16.11 15.74
N GLU A 26 11.02 16.87 15.99
CA GLU A 26 12.40 16.40 15.94
C GLU A 26 12.72 15.62 17.22
N ILE A 27 13.17 14.36 17.05
CA ILE A 27 13.43 13.44 18.15
C ILE A 27 14.92 13.15 18.20
N ALA A 28 15.58 13.59 19.28
CA ALA A 28 16.99 13.34 19.52
C ALA A 28 17.17 12.16 20.51
N PRO A 29 18.02 11.18 20.19
CA PRO A 29 18.35 10.12 21.13
C PRO A 29 19.22 10.65 22.28
N VAL A 30 18.99 10.12 23.50
CA VAL A 30 19.88 10.30 24.65
C VAL A 30 20.33 8.94 25.17
N LEU A 31 21.55 8.88 25.76
CA LEU A 31 22.19 7.62 26.12
C LEU A 31 21.88 7.19 27.56
N SER A 32 21.44 8.11 28.40
CA SER A 32 21.09 7.79 29.78
C SER A 32 19.83 8.51 30.25
N PRO A 33 19.07 7.94 31.20
CA PRO A 33 17.94 8.64 31.83
C PRO A 33 18.37 9.94 32.54
N ALA A 34 19.60 10.02 33.01
CA ALA A 34 20.12 11.21 33.70
C ALA A 34 20.17 12.43 32.77
N GLU A 35 20.41 12.24 31.47
CA GLU A 35 20.39 13.32 30.47
C GLU A 35 18.99 13.92 30.29
N ILE A 36 17.94 13.11 30.51
CA ILE A 36 16.55 13.60 30.49
C ILE A 36 16.26 14.52 31.66
N HIS A 37 16.81 14.23 32.84
CA HIS A 37 16.60 15.06 34.05
C HIS A 37 17.36 16.40 34.03
N THR A 38 18.35 16.51 33.16
CA THR A 38 19.11 17.78 32.98
C THR A 38 18.55 18.66 31.87
N ALA A 39 17.56 18.16 31.10
CA ALA A 39 16.87 18.92 30.08
C ALA A 39 16.09 20.08 30.72
N ASP A 40 16.10 21.22 30.06
CA ASP A 40 15.44 22.44 30.54
C ASP A 40 13.94 22.19 30.79
N THR A 41 13.35 22.80 31.81
CA THR A 41 11.99 22.49 32.32
C THR A 41 10.85 22.66 31.30
N GLY A 42 11.15 23.14 30.09
CA GLY A 42 10.18 23.27 28.97
C GLY A 42 10.27 22.21 27.88
N GLU A 43 11.29 21.34 27.91
CA GLU A 43 11.49 20.36 26.84
C GLU A 43 10.67 19.09 27.05
N LYS A 44 10.14 18.53 25.96
CA LYS A 44 9.45 17.24 25.97
C LYS A 44 10.48 16.12 26.04
N THR A 45 10.24 15.15 26.92
CA THR A 45 11.10 13.96 27.05
C THR A 45 10.28 12.67 27.10
N LEU A 46 10.83 11.58 26.59
CA LEU A 46 10.25 10.25 26.71
C LEU A 46 11.34 9.26 27.12
N SER A 47 11.08 8.53 28.21
CA SER A 47 11.89 7.38 28.62
C SER A 47 11.11 6.10 28.37
N VAL A 48 11.74 5.12 27.70
CA VAL A 48 11.13 3.82 27.40
C VAL A 48 12.08 2.71 27.79
N VAL A 49 11.68 1.87 28.73
CA VAL A 49 12.47 0.74 29.22
C VAL A 49 11.73 -0.56 28.98
N LEU A 50 12.37 -1.53 28.35
CA LEU A 50 11.87 -2.90 28.18
C LEU A 50 12.68 -3.85 29.05
N SER A 51 12.00 -4.68 29.82
CA SER A 51 12.56 -5.82 30.55
C SER A 51 11.80 -7.10 30.24
N SER A 52 12.35 -8.24 30.65
CA SER A 52 11.68 -9.55 30.57
C SER A 52 12.07 -10.39 31.76
N ASP A 53 11.14 -11.20 32.27
CA ASP A 53 11.37 -12.21 33.28
C ASP A 53 11.47 -13.63 32.70
N GLY A 54 11.47 -13.77 31.36
CA GLY A 54 11.48 -15.03 30.64
C GLY A 54 10.09 -15.62 30.37
N THR A 55 9.03 -15.06 30.98
CA THR A 55 7.63 -15.41 30.73
C THR A 55 6.87 -14.27 30.06
N ASP A 56 7.23 -13.05 30.40
CA ASP A 56 6.60 -11.83 29.88
C ASP A 56 7.61 -10.75 29.54
N PHE A 57 7.22 -9.88 28.62
CA PHE A 57 7.83 -8.57 28.41
C PHE A 57 7.11 -7.53 29.26
N PHE A 58 7.89 -6.63 29.85
CA PHE A 58 7.41 -5.46 30.59
C PHE A 58 8.01 -4.22 29.95
N ALA A 59 7.16 -3.33 29.44
CA ALA A 59 7.59 -2.06 28.90
C ALA A 59 7.04 -0.92 29.77
N GLU A 60 7.90 -0.04 30.23
CA GLU A 60 7.54 1.17 30.95
C GLU A 60 7.85 2.38 30.06
N ALA A 61 6.87 3.26 29.86
CA ALA A 61 7.02 4.51 29.14
C ALA A 61 6.63 5.68 30.06
N ALA A 62 7.51 6.67 30.19
CA ALA A 62 7.28 7.90 30.93
C ALA A 62 7.51 9.10 30.00
N PHE A 63 6.43 9.80 29.67
CA PHE A 63 6.43 11.01 28.86
C PHE A 63 6.29 12.24 29.75
N VAL A 64 7.20 13.20 29.61
CA VAL A 64 7.16 14.46 30.34
C VAL A 64 6.96 15.59 29.35
N SER A 65 5.99 16.45 29.66
CA SER A 65 5.70 17.67 28.90
C SER A 65 5.19 18.76 29.84
N ASN A 66 5.69 19.97 29.72
CA ASN A 66 5.30 21.09 30.56
C ASN A 66 5.41 20.79 32.08
N GLY A 67 6.45 20.07 32.49
CA GLY A 67 6.68 19.67 33.87
C GLY A 67 5.72 18.60 34.42
N ARG A 68 4.86 18.01 33.62
CA ARG A 68 3.96 16.92 34.03
C ARG A 68 4.42 15.60 33.42
N GLU A 69 4.48 14.57 34.24
CA GLU A 69 4.79 13.21 33.82
C GLU A 69 3.51 12.41 33.57
N HIS A 70 3.50 11.70 32.46
CA HIS A 70 2.46 10.74 32.06
C HIS A 70 3.10 9.39 31.78
N SER A 71 2.87 8.41 32.63
CA SER A 71 3.51 7.10 32.54
C SER A 71 2.48 5.98 32.29
N TYR A 72 2.93 4.91 31.65
CA TYR A 72 2.18 3.69 31.45
C TYR A 72 3.11 2.47 31.41
N SER A 73 2.67 1.37 32.03
CA SER A 73 3.36 0.09 32.00
C SER A 73 2.51 -0.92 31.24
N CYS A 74 3.14 -1.63 30.30
CA CYS A 74 2.52 -2.66 29.49
C CYS A 74 3.17 -4.00 29.79
N ARG A 75 2.37 -5.07 29.84
CA ARG A 75 2.83 -6.46 29.93
C ARG A 75 2.34 -7.22 28.71
N THR A 76 3.22 -8.02 28.09
CA THR A 76 2.89 -8.85 26.92
C THR A 76 3.57 -10.22 27.08
N PRO A 77 2.89 -11.35 26.79
CA PRO A 77 3.52 -12.66 26.91
C PRO A 77 4.82 -12.77 26.11
N PHE A 78 5.83 -13.34 26.74
CA PHE A 78 7.08 -13.71 26.08
C PHE A 78 6.89 -15.06 25.39
N ARG A 79 7.26 -15.14 24.08
CA ARG A 79 7.28 -16.40 23.35
C ARG A 79 8.68 -16.61 22.78
N ASN A 80 9.36 -17.64 23.27
CA ASN A 80 10.73 -17.98 22.91
C ASN A 80 10.80 -19.00 21.75
N ASP A 81 9.82 -18.98 20.85
CA ASP A 81 9.73 -19.97 19.76
C ASP A 81 10.64 -19.61 18.57
N ASP A 82 10.85 -18.29 18.34
CA ASP A 82 11.65 -17.74 17.24
C ASP A 82 12.05 -16.31 17.56
N SER A 83 13.27 -15.92 17.25
CA SER A 83 13.80 -14.56 17.46
C SER A 83 12.98 -13.47 16.77
N ILE A 84 12.35 -13.79 15.62
CA ILE A 84 11.46 -12.87 14.89
C ILE A 84 10.16 -12.68 15.66
N ILE A 85 9.60 -13.74 16.20
CA ILE A 85 8.37 -13.72 17.01
C ILE A 85 8.64 -12.97 18.31
N GLU A 86 9.72 -13.29 19.01
CA GLU A 86 10.17 -12.59 20.21
C GLU A 86 10.26 -11.07 19.97
N LYS A 87 10.97 -10.68 18.92
CA LYS A 87 11.13 -9.27 18.53
C LYS A 87 9.77 -8.60 18.24
N ARG A 88 8.81 -9.32 17.65
CA ARG A 88 7.45 -8.82 17.37
C ARG A 88 6.69 -8.53 18.67
N PHE A 89 6.74 -9.42 19.67
CA PHE A 89 6.06 -9.22 20.95
C PHE A 89 6.71 -8.11 21.79
N ALA A 90 8.04 -8.06 21.83
CA ALA A 90 8.79 -6.99 22.48
C ALA A 90 8.44 -5.61 21.91
N LYS A 91 8.42 -5.51 20.57
CA LYS A 91 8.01 -4.28 19.86
C LYS A 91 6.57 -3.89 20.20
N ARG A 92 5.63 -4.84 20.20
CA ARG A 92 4.23 -4.60 20.55
C ARG A 92 4.09 -4.04 21.96
N CYS A 93 4.78 -4.62 22.93
CA CYS A 93 4.78 -4.17 24.32
C CYS A 93 5.24 -2.70 24.44
N ILE A 94 6.36 -2.36 23.80
CA ILE A 94 6.90 -1.00 23.76
C ILE A 94 5.89 -0.03 23.15
N LYS A 95 5.33 -0.35 21.98
CA LYS A 95 4.41 0.53 21.25
C LYS A 95 3.15 0.84 22.04
N ILE A 96 2.55 -0.15 22.68
CA ILE A 96 1.39 0.04 23.56
C ILE A 96 1.74 0.94 24.75
N ALA A 97 2.89 0.70 25.40
CA ALA A 97 3.31 1.53 26.53
C ALA A 97 3.49 2.99 26.13
N VAL A 98 4.20 3.25 25.03
CA VAL A 98 4.43 4.61 24.50
C VAL A 98 3.11 5.27 24.10
N PHE A 99 2.27 4.57 23.33
CA PHE A 99 0.97 5.08 22.88
C PHE A 99 0.12 5.52 24.07
N ARG A 100 -0.03 4.68 25.09
CA ARG A 100 -0.89 4.97 26.24
C ARG A 100 -0.31 6.03 27.17
N ALA A 101 1.01 6.10 27.33
CA ALA A 101 1.64 7.21 28.06
C ALA A 101 1.38 8.55 27.35
N MET A 102 1.54 8.61 26.03
CA MET A 102 1.28 9.82 25.24
C MET A 102 -0.23 10.14 25.14
N ARG A 103 -1.10 9.14 25.08
CA ARG A 103 -2.56 9.34 25.10
C ARG A 103 -3.03 10.05 26.38
N LYS A 104 -2.39 9.79 27.52
CA LYS A 104 -2.69 10.52 28.77
C LYS A 104 -2.32 12.01 28.68
N ALA A 105 -1.26 12.34 27.94
CA ALA A 105 -0.85 13.72 27.71
C ALA A 105 -1.69 14.43 26.65
N TYR A 106 -2.17 13.68 25.66
CA TYR A 106 -2.95 14.17 24.50
C TYR A 106 -4.28 13.41 24.38
N PRO A 107 -5.23 13.58 25.34
CA PRO A 107 -6.47 12.79 25.36
C PRO A 107 -7.37 13.03 24.14
N ASP A 108 -7.31 14.25 23.58
CA ASP A 108 -8.15 14.66 22.44
C ASP A 108 -7.54 14.28 21.06
N ALA A 109 -6.35 13.64 21.03
CA ALA A 109 -5.76 13.23 19.77
C ALA A 109 -6.63 12.16 19.07
N HIS A 110 -7.03 12.46 17.84
CA HIS A 110 -7.84 11.54 17.03
C HIS A 110 -6.94 10.51 16.33
N LEU A 111 -6.91 9.29 16.85
CA LEU A 111 -6.04 8.20 16.39
C LEU A 111 -6.85 6.91 16.22
N PRO A 112 -7.59 6.77 15.10
CA PRO A 112 -8.59 5.71 14.95
C PRO A 112 -8.01 4.29 14.90
N TRP A 113 -6.74 4.14 14.55
CA TRP A 113 -6.04 2.84 14.58
C TRP A 113 -5.26 2.58 15.88
N GLY A 114 -5.43 3.41 16.90
CA GLY A 114 -4.75 3.25 18.19
C GLY A 114 -3.23 3.15 18.04
N SER A 115 -2.62 2.23 18.75
CA SER A 115 -1.18 1.95 18.75
C SER A 115 -0.69 1.18 17.51
N LEU A 116 -1.55 0.93 16.53
CA LEU A 116 -1.15 0.23 15.32
C LEU A 116 -0.55 1.20 14.30
N THR A 117 0.77 1.27 14.20
CA THR A 117 1.49 2.00 13.15
C THR A 117 1.88 1.11 11.97
N GLY A 118 1.54 -0.19 12.03
CA GLY A 118 1.77 -1.14 10.95
C GLY A 118 0.92 -0.86 9.71
N ILE A 119 1.43 -1.30 8.55
CA ILE A 119 0.80 -1.05 7.25
C ILE A 119 -0.37 -2.01 6.94
N ARG A 120 -0.54 -3.11 7.69
CA ARG A 120 -1.49 -4.21 7.42
C ARG A 120 -2.28 -4.62 8.65
N PRO A 121 -3.22 -3.81 9.14
CA PRO A 121 -4.02 -4.15 10.32
C PRO A 121 -4.96 -5.36 10.07
N THR A 122 -5.43 -5.58 8.84
CA THR A 122 -6.24 -6.74 8.43
C THR A 122 -5.47 -8.06 8.60
N ARG A 123 -4.21 -8.09 8.18
CA ARG A 123 -3.35 -9.26 8.41
C ARG A 123 -3.19 -9.57 9.89
N LEU A 124 -2.95 -8.54 10.71
CA LEU A 124 -2.86 -8.73 12.16
C LEU A 124 -4.15 -9.29 12.73
N LEU A 125 -5.31 -8.75 12.35
CA LEU A 125 -6.61 -9.24 12.82
C LEU A 125 -6.82 -10.71 12.43
N ARG A 126 -6.53 -11.09 11.18
CA ARG A 126 -6.63 -12.49 10.72
C ARG A 126 -5.69 -13.41 11.51
N GLU A 127 -4.43 -13.01 11.71
CA GLU A 127 -3.47 -13.80 12.54
C GLU A 127 -4.00 -13.98 13.97
N LEU A 128 -4.60 -12.95 14.58
CA LEU A 128 -5.20 -13.04 15.91
C LEU A 128 -6.44 -13.93 15.92
N GLN A 129 -7.34 -13.80 14.94
CA GLN A 129 -8.53 -14.66 14.85
C GLN A 129 -8.16 -16.15 14.74
N HIS A 130 -7.09 -16.48 14.01
CA HIS A 130 -6.60 -17.87 13.91
C HIS A 130 -5.90 -18.35 15.19
N SER A 131 -5.23 -17.47 15.93
CA SER A 131 -4.44 -17.86 17.10
C SER A 131 -5.23 -17.93 18.39
N CYS A 132 -6.21 -17.06 18.61
CA CYS A 132 -6.98 -16.97 19.86
C CYS A 132 -8.50 -16.91 19.67
N GLY A 133 -8.98 -16.97 18.42
CA GLY A 133 -10.41 -16.92 18.08
C GLY A 133 -10.95 -15.50 17.93
N PRO A 134 -12.13 -15.34 17.25
CA PRO A 134 -12.66 -14.03 16.88
C PRO A 134 -12.97 -13.11 18.07
N ALA A 135 -13.51 -13.66 19.18
CA ALA A 135 -13.90 -12.86 20.34
C ALA A 135 -12.67 -12.24 21.04
N GLU A 136 -11.62 -13.01 21.25
CA GLU A 136 -10.38 -12.54 21.86
C GLU A 136 -9.63 -11.60 20.93
N ALA A 137 -9.56 -11.91 19.63
CA ALA A 137 -8.99 -11.02 18.64
C ALA A 137 -9.67 -9.63 18.62
N LYS A 138 -11.01 -9.59 18.73
CA LYS A 138 -11.77 -8.34 18.88
C LYS A 138 -11.40 -7.61 20.16
N SER A 139 -11.35 -8.30 21.29
CA SER A 139 -10.92 -7.72 22.57
C SER A 139 -9.53 -7.10 22.47
N MET A 140 -8.57 -7.81 21.90
CA MET A 140 -7.20 -7.30 21.70
C MET A 140 -7.16 -6.06 20.80
N MET A 141 -7.90 -6.07 19.69
CA MET A 141 -7.93 -4.92 18.77
C MET A 141 -8.49 -3.67 19.46
N LEU A 142 -9.60 -3.81 20.20
CA LEU A 142 -10.29 -2.67 20.83
C LEU A 142 -9.60 -2.23 22.13
N ASN A 143 -9.21 -3.17 22.99
CA ASN A 143 -8.77 -2.90 24.35
C ASN A 143 -7.25 -2.84 24.51
N ASP A 144 -6.47 -3.68 23.77
CA ASP A 144 -5.00 -3.66 23.89
C ASP A 144 -4.36 -2.68 22.91
N PHE A 145 -4.86 -2.64 21.65
CA PHE A 145 -4.32 -1.76 20.64
C PHE A 145 -5.05 -0.42 20.50
N ASP A 146 -6.12 -0.19 21.25
CA ASP A 146 -6.92 1.04 21.25
C ASP A 146 -7.48 1.40 19.84
N VAL A 147 -7.77 0.39 19.01
CA VAL A 147 -8.41 0.58 17.70
C VAL A 147 -9.89 0.96 17.91
N THR A 148 -10.39 1.95 17.17
CA THR A 148 -11.80 2.35 17.30
C THR A 148 -12.75 1.25 16.79
N PRO A 149 -13.98 1.16 17.31
CA PRO A 149 -14.97 0.19 16.83
C PRO A 149 -15.24 0.27 15.33
N GLN A 150 -15.23 1.47 14.75
CA GLN A 150 -15.43 1.70 13.31
C GLN A 150 -14.30 1.09 12.49
N LYS A 151 -13.03 1.30 12.88
CA LYS A 151 -11.89 0.74 12.16
C LYS A 151 -11.74 -0.77 12.37
N PHE A 152 -12.13 -1.27 13.54
CA PHE A 152 -12.25 -2.70 13.76
C PHE A 152 -13.29 -3.33 12.82
N ALA A 153 -14.49 -2.74 12.73
CA ALA A 153 -15.56 -3.23 11.85
C ALA A 153 -15.14 -3.22 10.36
N LEU A 154 -14.40 -2.18 9.92
CA LEU A 154 -13.83 -2.14 8.57
C LEU A 154 -12.86 -3.31 8.36
N ALA A 155 -11.90 -3.51 9.28
CA ALA A 155 -10.93 -4.59 9.18
C ALA A 155 -11.60 -5.98 9.19
N GLU A 156 -12.60 -6.18 10.03
CA GLU A 156 -13.38 -7.43 10.14
C GLU A 156 -14.14 -7.73 8.83
N ARG A 157 -14.81 -6.73 8.24
CA ARG A 157 -15.47 -6.87 6.93
C ARG A 157 -14.46 -7.28 5.84
N ILE A 158 -13.30 -6.63 5.78
CA ILE A 158 -12.25 -6.96 4.80
C ILE A 158 -11.77 -8.39 5.00
N VAL A 159 -11.43 -8.80 6.21
CA VAL A 159 -10.99 -10.17 6.50
C VAL A 159 -12.04 -11.19 6.07
N SER A 160 -13.31 -10.95 6.37
CA SER A 160 -14.41 -11.83 5.95
C SER A 160 -14.52 -11.96 4.42
N VAL A 161 -14.37 -10.84 3.68
CA VAL A 161 -14.41 -10.85 2.21
C VAL A 161 -13.20 -11.56 1.61
N GLN A 162 -12.05 -11.54 2.28
CA GLN A 162 -10.81 -12.17 1.82
C GLN A 162 -10.76 -13.70 2.04
N GLU A 163 -11.49 -14.24 3.01
CA GLU A 163 -11.44 -15.67 3.36
C GLU A 163 -11.62 -16.63 2.15
N PRO A 164 -12.60 -16.45 1.24
CA PRO A 164 -12.72 -17.31 0.08
C PRO A 164 -11.51 -17.22 -0.87
N VAL A 165 -10.85 -16.05 -0.93
CA VAL A 165 -9.66 -15.83 -1.76
C VAL A 165 -8.49 -16.63 -1.21
N PHE A 166 -8.27 -16.60 0.11
CA PHE A 166 -7.22 -17.40 0.75
C PHE A 166 -7.51 -18.90 0.66
N ALA A 167 -8.77 -19.31 0.84
CA ALA A 167 -9.17 -20.71 0.70
C ALA A 167 -8.97 -21.28 -0.73
N SER A 168 -8.93 -20.41 -1.74
CA SER A 168 -8.70 -20.80 -3.14
C SER A 168 -7.23 -20.90 -3.54
N VAL A 169 -6.28 -20.53 -2.66
CA VAL A 169 -4.83 -20.63 -2.92
C VAL A 169 -4.41 -22.09 -3.01
N ARG A 170 -3.72 -22.43 -4.08
CA ARG A 170 -3.15 -23.76 -4.29
C ARG A 170 -1.67 -23.79 -3.93
N LYS A 171 -1.16 -24.98 -3.68
CA LYS A 171 0.28 -25.18 -3.56
C LYS A 171 0.97 -24.76 -4.87
N ASN A 172 2.05 -24.02 -4.77
CA ASN A 172 2.83 -23.48 -5.88
C ASN A 172 2.14 -22.37 -6.70
N ASP A 173 1.04 -21.79 -6.24
CA ASP A 173 0.50 -20.59 -6.86
C ASP A 173 1.44 -19.40 -6.64
N VAL A 174 1.61 -18.58 -7.68
CA VAL A 174 2.37 -17.33 -7.67
C VAL A 174 1.67 -16.27 -8.52
N ASP A 175 1.93 -15.01 -8.21
CA ASP A 175 1.51 -13.90 -9.04
C ASP A 175 2.67 -13.41 -9.90
N VAL A 176 2.33 -12.83 -11.05
CA VAL A 176 3.28 -12.20 -11.95
C VAL A 176 2.95 -10.71 -12.07
N TYR A 177 3.96 -9.87 -11.87
CA TYR A 177 3.89 -8.43 -12.08
C TYR A 177 4.79 -8.01 -13.23
N ILE A 178 4.28 -7.18 -14.14
CA ILE A 178 5.05 -6.57 -15.23
C ILE A 178 4.97 -5.04 -15.08
N GLY A 179 6.11 -4.40 -14.89
CA GLY A 179 6.20 -2.98 -14.64
C GLY A 179 6.60 -2.18 -15.89
N ILE A 180 5.82 -1.12 -16.21
CA ILE A 180 6.15 -0.12 -17.23
C ILE A 180 6.43 1.21 -16.52
N PRO A 181 7.71 1.51 -16.18
CA PRO A 181 8.08 2.68 -15.38
C PRO A 181 8.12 3.97 -16.22
N PHE A 182 7.12 4.19 -17.06
CA PHE A 182 7.00 5.37 -17.92
C PHE A 182 5.64 6.02 -17.77
N CYS A 183 5.62 7.36 -17.81
CA CYS A 183 4.42 8.17 -17.78
C CYS A 183 4.50 9.28 -18.84
N ARG A 184 3.35 9.81 -19.28
CA ARG A 184 3.30 10.98 -20.15
C ARG A 184 3.69 12.27 -19.41
N THR A 185 3.17 12.45 -18.18
CA THR A 185 3.53 13.56 -17.28
C THR A 185 3.74 13.01 -15.87
N ARG A 186 4.43 13.77 -15.02
CA ARG A 186 4.63 13.41 -13.62
C ARG A 186 3.64 14.17 -12.76
N CYS A 187 2.69 13.44 -12.16
CA CYS A 187 1.73 14.01 -11.23
C CYS A 187 2.43 14.59 -9.99
N LEU A 188 1.89 15.66 -9.43
CA LEU A 188 2.44 16.40 -8.29
C LEU A 188 2.73 15.50 -7.07
N TYR A 189 1.80 14.61 -6.75
CA TYR A 189 1.86 13.71 -5.58
C TYR A 189 2.65 12.41 -5.83
N CYS A 190 2.97 12.09 -7.10
CA CYS A 190 3.52 10.80 -7.45
C CYS A 190 4.96 10.62 -6.97
N SER A 191 5.21 9.51 -6.29
CA SER A 191 6.52 9.11 -5.76
C SER A 191 7.14 7.91 -6.49
N PHE A 192 6.46 7.35 -7.48
CA PHE A 192 7.00 6.23 -8.25
C PHE A 192 8.21 6.67 -9.08
N ALA A 193 9.19 5.75 -9.17
CA ALA A 193 10.36 5.93 -10.02
C ALA A 193 9.95 5.71 -11.48
N SER A 194 9.31 6.73 -12.08
CA SER A 194 8.90 6.71 -13.48
C SER A 194 9.66 7.76 -14.30
N ARG A 195 9.98 7.40 -15.54
CA ARG A 195 10.57 8.29 -16.53
C ARG A 195 9.46 8.88 -17.41
N LEU A 196 9.64 10.13 -17.84
CA LEU A 196 8.72 10.72 -18.81
C LEU A 196 8.99 10.12 -20.20
N ARG A 197 7.93 9.66 -20.85
CA ARG A 197 7.95 9.29 -22.26
C ARG A 197 7.62 10.51 -23.12
N THR A 198 8.55 10.88 -23.97
CA THR A 198 8.40 11.93 -24.99
C THR A 198 8.48 11.31 -26.38
N ALA A 199 8.20 12.09 -27.42
CA ALA A 199 8.36 11.63 -28.81
C ALA A 199 9.81 11.22 -29.15
N LYS A 200 10.81 11.68 -28.38
CA LYS A 200 12.23 11.33 -28.55
C LYS A 200 12.67 10.11 -27.73
N THR A 201 11.79 9.55 -26.90
CA THR A 201 12.13 8.42 -26.05
C THR A 201 12.14 7.13 -26.86
N ASP A 202 13.32 6.54 -27.04
CA ASP A 202 13.43 5.19 -27.61
C ASP A 202 13.06 4.15 -26.55
N MET A 203 11.99 3.40 -26.80
CA MET A 203 11.48 2.38 -25.91
C MET A 203 12.09 1.00 -26.17
N GLN A 204 12.72 0.80 -27.34
CA GLN A 204 13.20 -0.53 -27.76
C GLN A 204 14.22 -1.15 -26.81
N PRO A 205 15.23 -0.43 -26.28
CA PRO A 205 16.16 -1.03 -25.33
C PRO A 205 15.49 -1.53 -24.06
N TYR A 206 14.50 -0.78 -23.54
CA TYR A 206 13.74 -1.19 -22.35
C TYR A 206 12.84 -2.40 -22.64
N LEU A 207 12.08 -2.38 -23.74
CA LEU A 207 11.17 -3.45 -24.10
C LEU A 207 11.90 -4.76 -24.42
N ALA A 208 13.06 -4.69 -25.07
CA ALA A 208 13.90 -5.85 -25.31
C ALA A 208 14.42 -6.48 -24.01
N ALA A 209 14.90 -5.63 -23.06
CA ALA A 209 15.31 -6.07 -21.74
C ALA A 209 14.15 -6.67 -20.94
N LEU A 210 12.98 -6.03 -20.98
CA LEU A 210 11.78 -6.51 -20.30
C LEU A 210 11.32 -7.89 -20.84
N LYS A 211 11.33 -8.08 -22.16
CA LYS A 211 11.03 -9.40 -22.77
C LYS A 211 12.02 -10.47 -22.33
N THR A 212 13.33 -10.14 -22.28
CA THR A 212 14.32 -11.08 -21.77
C THR A 212 14.07 -11.42 -20.31
N ASP A 213 13.70 -10.42 -19.48
CA ASP A 213 13.35 -10.61 -18.08
C ASP A 213 12.11 -11.51 -17.91
N ILE A 214 11.07 -11.29 -18.73
CA ILE A 214 9.86 -12.14 -18.78
C ILE A 214 10.20 -13.57 -19.18
N ALA A 215 11.01 -13.77 -20.23
CA ALA A 215 11.44 -15.10 -20.68
C ALA A 215 12.15 -15.88 -19.57
N ASN A 216 13.08 -15.23 -18.87
CA ASN A 216 13.81 -15.80 -17.73
C ASN A 216 12.88 -16.17 -16.56
N GLY A 217 11.90 -15.31 -16.25
CA GLY A 217 10.92 -15.58 -15.20
C GLY A 217 9.97 -16.74 -15.59
N ALA A 218 9.53 -16.77 -16.84
CA ALA A 218 8.67 -17.82 -17.34
C ALA A 218 9.40 -19.20 -17.38
N GLN A 219 10.69 -19.21 -17.71
CA GLN A 219 11.51 -20.40 -17.59
C GLN A 219 11.57 -20.89 -16.14
N MET A 220 11.85 -20.00 -15.19
CA MET A 220 11.87 -20.34 -13.75
C MET A 220 10.51 -20.89 -13.28
N VAL A 221 9.39 -20.30 -13.72
CA VAL A 221 8.04 -20.79 -13.40
C VAL A 221 7.87 -22.24 -13.84
N ARG A 222 8.28 -22.58 -15.08
CA ARG A 222 8.21 -23.95 -15.60
C ARG A 222 9.10 -24.93 -14.84
N GLU A 223 10.36 -24.53 -14.58
CA GLU A 223 11.35 -25.39 -13.90
C GLU A 223 10.97 -25.68 -12.45
N LEU A 224 10.35 -24.72 -11.76
CA LEU A 224 9.90 -24.88 -10.37
C LEU A 224 8.46 -25.43 -10.25
N GLY A 225 7.77 -25.67 -11.36
CA GLY A 225 6.39 -26.18 -11.36
C GLY A 225 5.41 -25.21 -10.67
N LEU A 226 5.61 -23.90 -10.86
CA LEU A 226 4.74 -22.88 -10.31
C LEU A 226 3.51 -22.64 -11.20
N ASN A 227 2.39 -22.25 -10.59
CA ASN A 227 1.15 -21.92 -11.29
C ASN A 227 0.88 -20.41 -11.20
N ILE A 228 0.58 -19.78 -12.32
CA ILE A 228 0.23 -18.35 -12.32
C ILE A 228 -1.25 -18.22 -11.90
N ARG A 229 -1.46 -17.52 -10.77
CA ARG A 229 -2.78 -17.23 -10.23
C ARG A 229 -3.31 -15.88 -10.74
N ALA A 230 -2.46 -14.87 -10.79
CA ALA A 230 -2.80 -13.56 -11.33
C ALA A 230 -1.63 -12.96 -12.11
N LEU A 231 -1.95 -12.20 -13.17
CA LEU A 231 -1.02 -11.37 -13.93
C LEU A 231 -1.43 -9.90 -13.80
N TYR A 232 -0.47 -9.05 -13.50
CA TYR A 232 -0.70 -7.63 -13.31
C TYR A 232 0.30 -6.78 -14.11
N LEU A 233 -0.20 -6.02 -15.08
CA LEU A 233 0.59 -5.05 -15.84
C LEU A 233 0.32 -3.64 -15.31
N GLY A 234 1.32 -3.06 -14.67
CA GLY A 234 1.19 -1.77 -14.00
C GLY A 234 2.46 -0.94 -14.02
N GLY A 235 2.60 -0.05 -13.02
CA GLY A 235 3.80 0.76 -12.80
C GLY A 235 3.56 2.26 -12.94
N GLY A 236 4.12 2.89 -13.98
CA GLY A 236 3.84 4.30 -14.31
C GLY A 236 2.49 4.40 -15.03
N THR A 237 2.48 4.04 -16.31
CA THR A 237 1.25 4.02 -17.12
C THR A 237 1.47 3.06 -18.30
N PRO A 238 1.03 1.82 -18.27
CA PRO A 238 1.21 0.85 -19.37
C PRO A 238 0.73 1.35 -20.72
N THR A 239 -0.39 2.07 -20.74
CA THR A 239 -0.95 2.65 -21.99
C THR A 239 -0.15 3.82 -22.57
N VAL A 240 0.96 4.21 -21.93
CA VAL A 240 1.91 5.13 -22.55
C VAL A 240 2.61 4.47 -23.75
N LEU A 241 2.69 3.15 -23.83
CA LEU A 241 3.16 2.40 -24.99
C LEU A 241 2.28 2.69 -26.22
N THR A 242 2.88 2.64 -27.42
CA THR A 242 2.09 2.66 -28.65
C THR A 242 1.24 1.39 -28.75
N ALA A 243 0.26 1.36 -29.64
CA ALA A 243 -0.56 0.18 -29.82
C ALA A 243 0.28 -1.05 -30.24
N ASP A 244 1.26 -0.87 -31.12
CA ASP A 244 2.13 -1.96 -31.57
C ASP A 244 3.10 -2.43 -30.48
N GLU A 245 3.70 -1.52 -29.70
CA GLU A 245 4.55 -1.88 -28.56
C GLU A 245 3.76 -2.64 -27.48
N LEU A 246 2.53 -2.20 -27.23
CA LEU A 246 1.65 -2.84 -26.25
C LEU A 246 1.23 -4.24 -26.71
N ARG A 247 0.84 -4.37 -27.98
CA ARG A 247 0.49 -5.66 -28.60
C ARG A 247 1.66 -6.63 -28.51
N ASP A 248 2.82 -6.20 -28.99
CA ASP A 248 4.04 -7.02 -29.03
C ASP A 248 4.50 -7.46 -27.61
N LEU A 249 4.34 -6.61 -26.60
CA LEU A 249 4.63 -6.98 -25.21
C LEU A 249 3.63 -7.98 -24.64
N LEU A 250 2.33 -7.77 -24.90
CA LEU A 250 1.27 -8.65 -24.39
C LEU A 250 1.29 -10.00 -25.06
N ASP A 251 1.51 -10.05 -26.39
CA ASP A 251 1.68 -11.31 -27.15
C ASP A 251 2.85 -12.12 -26.58
N PHE A 252 3.98 -11.46 -26.35
CA PHE A 252 5.15 -12.10 -25.79
C PHE A 252 4.92 -12.63 -24.37
N ALA A 253 4.26 -11.85 -23.52
CA ALA A 253 3.98 -12.26 -22.14
C ALA A 253 3.00 -13.44 -22.06
N GLU A 254 1.94 -13.42 -22.90
CA GLU A 254 0.96 -14.50 -23.02
C GLU A 254 1.65 -15.81 -23.46
N GLU A 255 2.47 -15.74 -24.52
CA GLU A 255 3.21 -16.91 -25.04
C GLU A 255 4.23 -17.42 -24.01
N ALA A 256 5.05 -16.55 -23.44
CA ALA A 256 6.10 -16.93 -22.50
C ALA A 256 5.56 -17.66 -21.27
N TYR A 257 4.49 -17.15 -20.69
CA TYR A 257 3.88 -17.71 -19.48
C TYR A 257 2.82 -18.76 -19.74
N ASN A 258 2.36 -18.93 -20.98
CA ASN A 258 1.26 -19.85 -21.34
C ASN A 258 0.05 -19.65 -20.40
N ILE A 259 -0.45 -18.39 -20.34
CA ILE A 259 -1.46 -17.99 -19.39
C ILE A 259 -2.75 -18.77 -19.60
N ALA A 260 -3.20 -19.49 -18.57
CA ALA A 260 -4.40 -20.30 -18.65
C ALA A 260 -5.67 -19.42 -18.81
N PRO A 261 -6.66 -19.86 -19.60
CA PRO A 261 -7.96 -19.18 -19.66
C PRO A 261 -8.57 -19.03 -18.26
N GLY A 262 -9.07 -17.85 -17.95
CA GLY A 262 -9.66 -17.54 -16.64
C GLY A 262 -8.67 -17.12 -15.55
N THR A 263 -7.37 -17.06 -15.83
CA THR A 263 -6.40 -16.40 -14.97
C THR A 263 -6.77 -14.93 -14.82
N GLU A 264 -6.75 -14.40 -13.61
CA GLU A 264 -6.96 -12.95 -13.41
C GLU A 264 -5.85 -12.18 -14.12
N PHE A 265 -6.23 -11.30 -15.04
CA PHE A 265 -5.29 -10.43 -15.73
C PHE A 265 -5.75 -8.98 -15.65
N THR A 266 -4.99 -8.18 -14.90
CA THR A 266 -5.24 -6.75 -14.70
C THR A 266 -4.26 -5.92 -15.50
N VAL A 267 -4.76 -4.88 -16.18
CA VAL A 267 -3.94 -3.86 -16.86
C VAL A 267 -4.30 -2.47 -16.36
N GLU A 268 -3.31 -1.75 -15.80
CA GLU A 268 -3.48 -0.33 -15.49
C GLU A 268 -3.50 0.50 -16.77
N ALA A 269 -4.70 0.76 -17.30
CA ALA A 269 -4.86 1.72 -18.39
C ALA A 269 -4.65 3.17 -17.88
N GLY A 270 -5.04 3.40 -16.63
CA GLY A 270 -4.62 4.51 -15.77
C GLY A 270 -5.13 5.87 -16.21
N ARG A 271 -4.56 6.44 -17.26
CA ARG A 271 -4.76 7.85 -17.64
C ARG A 271 -5.52 8.00 -18.95
N PRO A 272 -6.64 8.76 -18.96
CA PRO A 272 -7.41 9.03 -20.18
C PRO A 272 -6.56 9.53 -21.36
N ASP A 273 -5.60 10.42 -21.11
CA ASP A 273 -4.72 11.01 -22.12
C ASP A 273 -3.76 10.02 -22.81
N THR A 274 -3.73 8.75 -22.37
CA THR A 274 -2.93 7.67 -22.98
C THR A 274 -3.79 6.52 -23.51
N ILE A 275 -5.08 6.51 -23.21
CA ILE A 275 -6.04 5.48 -23.63
C ILE A 275 -6.50 5.76 -25.06
N THR A 276 -6.58 4.71 -25.88
CA THR A 276 -7.22 4.74 -27.21
C THR A 276 -8.07 3.48 -27.40
N ALA A 277 -9.06 3.56 -28.28
CA ALA A 277 -9.90 2.39 -28.62
C ALA A 277 -9.09 1.20 -29.13
N GLU A 278 -8.03 1.45 -29.89
CA GLU A 278 -7.13 0.42 -30.39
C GLU A 278 -6.41 -0.31 -29.25
N LYS A 279 -5.80 0.45 -28.32
CA LYS A 279 -5.10 -0.12 -27.15
C LYS A 279 -6.04 -0.94 -26.26
N LEU A 280 -7.23 -0.42 -25.99
CA LEU A 280 -8.23 -1.16 -25.20
C LEU A 280 -8.66 -2.48 -25.88
N ARG A 281 -8.87 -2.46 -27.20
CA ARG A 281 -9.16 -3.69 -27.95
C ARG A 281 -8.01 -4.70 -27.87
N ILE A 282 -6.76 -4.24 -28.00
CA ILE A 282 -5.58 -5.11 -27.84
C ILE A 282 -5.57 -5.74 -26.44
N ILE A 283 -5.73 -4.92 -25.40
CA ILE A 283 -5.74 -5.40 -23.99
C ILE A 283 -6.86 -6.44 -23.81
N LYS A 284 -8.07 -6.18 -24.31
CA LYS A 284 -9.20 -7.11 -24.20
C LYS A 284 -8.96 -8.40 -24.95
N GLN A 285 -8.45 -8.33 -26.19
CA GLN A 285 -8.14 -9.48 -27.04
C GLN A 285 -7.05 -10.38 -26.45
N ARG A 286 -6.16 -9.86 -25.64
CA ARG A 286 -5.10 -10.60 -24.92
C ARG A 286 -5.54 -11.08 -23.55
N GLY A 287 -6.84 -11.19 -23.32
CA GLY A 287 -7.40 -11.87 -22.17
C GLY A 287 -7.43 -11.03 -20.87
N ALA A 288 -7.15 -9.72 -20.92
CA ALA A 288 -7.31 -8.91 -19.73
C ALA A 288 -8.75 -8.95 -19.21
N THR A 289 -8.90 -9.38 -17.97
CA THR A 289 -10.19 -9.50 -17.27
C THR A 289 -10.60 -8.21 -16.59
N ARG A 290 -9.62 -7.36 -16.30
CA ARG A 290 -9.78 -6.11 -15.55
C ARG A 290 -8.89 -5.02 -16.14
N ILE A 291 -9.39 -3.77 -16.12
CA ILE A 291 -8.58 -2.58 -16.34
C ILE A 291 -8.82 -1.55 -15.25
N SER A 292 -7.92 -0.57 -15.14
CA SER A 292 -8.19 0.62 -14.36
C SER A 292 -8.26 1.87 -15.23
N VAL A 293 -9.23 2.74 -14.94
CA VAL A 293 -9.34 4.10 -15.49
C VAL A 293 -9.36 5.03 -14.28
N ASN A 294 -8.22 5.67 -13.96
CA ASN A 294 -8.01 6.30 -12.66
C ASN A 294 -8.19 7.82 -12.73
N PRO A 295 -9.34 8.38 -12.29
CA PRO A 295 -9.57 9.81 -12.26
C PRO A 295 -8.67 10.52 -11.24
N GLN A 296 -8.54 10.00 -10.05
CA GLN A 296 -7.99 10.57 -8.83
C GLN A 296 -8.92 11.64 -8.21
N THR A 297 -9.59 12.42 -9.02
CA THR A 297 -10.66 13.37 -8.74
C THR A 297 -11.45 13.64 -10.03
N MET A 298 -12.68 14.12 -9.89
CA MET A 298 -13.49 14.59 -11.01
C MET A 298 -13.56 16.14 -11.05
N CYS A 299 -12.72 16.82 -10.27
CA CYS A 299 -12.62 18.28 -10.26
C CYS A 299 -11.54 18.74 -11.24
N ASP A 300 -11.92 19.35 -12.36
CA ASP A 300 -10.99 19.74 -13.43
C ASP A 300 -9.90 20.72 -12.97
N LYS A 301 -10.24 21.65 -12.04
CA LYS A 301 -9.24 22.55 -11.41
C LYS A 301 -8.12 21.79 -10.72
N THR A 302 -8.48 20.70 -10.02
CA THR A 302 -7.52 19.87 -9.28
C THR A 302 -6.75 18.96 -10.22
N LEU A 303 -7.39 18.38 -11.24
CA LEU A 303 -6.71 17.62 -12.29
C LEU A 303 -5.57 18.45 -12.92
N HIS A 304 -5.85 19.69 -13.28
CA HIS A 304 -4.83 20.61 -13.81
C HIS A 304 -3.73 20.90 -12.77
N LEU A 305 -4.11 21.20 -11.52
CA LEU A 305 -3.18 21.50 -10.43
C LEU A 305 -2.19 20.35 -10.19
N VAL A 306 -2.68 19.10 -10.22
CA VAL A 306 -1.84 17.93 -9.99
C VAL A 306 -1.07 17.46 -11.23
N GLY A 307 -1.14 18.18 -12.35
CA GLY A 307 -0.39 17.90 -13.58
C GLY A 307 -0.98 16.78 -14.44
N ARG A 308 -2.30 16.70 -14.49
CA ARG A 308 -3.05 15.81 -15.37
C ARG A 308 -3.68 16.60 -16.51
N ASP A 309 -3.31 16.26 -17.75
CA ASP A 309 -3.75 16.95 -18.98
C ASP A 309 -5.02 16.31 -19.55
N HIS A 310 -6.07 16.17 -18.72
CA HIS A 310 -7.38 15.66 -19.12
C HIS A 310 -8.44 16.20 -18.18
N THR A 311 -9.68 16.14 -18.62
CA THR A 311 -10.86 16.61 -17.90
C THR A 311 -11.67 15.45 -17.31
N SER A 312 -12.64 15.77 -16.46
CA SER A 312 -13.65 14.83 -15.97
C SER A 312 -14.47 14.20 -17.09
N GLU A 313 -14.76 14.96 -18.16
CA GLU A 313 -15.47 14.43 -19.34
C GLU A 313 -14.60 13.43 -20.13
N ASP A 314 -13.28 13.64 -20.23
CA ASP A 314 -12.37 12.67 -20.85
C ASP A 314 -12.36 11.34 -20.05
N ILE A 315 -12.46 11.42 -18.71
CA ILE A 315 -12.54 10.24 -17.85
C ILE A 315 -13.83 9.46 -18.15
N LYS A 316 -14.99 10.14 -18.19
CA LYS A 316 -16.27 9.52 -18.53
C LYS A 316 -16.25 8.91 -19.93
N ALA A 317 -15.70 9.61 -20.90
CA ALA A 317 -15.56 9.11 -22.28
C ALA A 317 -14.70 7.84 -22.33
N CYS A 318 -13.56 7.81 -21.64
CA CYS A 318 -12.69 6.62 -21.57
C CYS A 318 -13.36 5.45 -20.86
N PHE A 319 -14.12 5.70 -19.78
CA PHE A 319 -14.86 4.67 -19.08
C PHE A 319 -15.93 4.04 -20.00
N ASN A 320 -16.74 4.88 -20.67
CA ASN A 320 -17.77 4.40 -21.60
C ASN A 320 -17.15 3.63 -22.78
N LEU A 321 -16.04 4.13 -23.34
CA LEU A 321 -15.30 3.42 -24.39
C LEU A 321 -14.85 2.05 -23.93
N ALA A 322 -14.37 1.91 -22.68
CA ALA A 322 -13.98 0.63 -22.12
C ALA A 322 -15.19 -0.32 -21.98
N ARG A 323 -16.35 0.19 -21.58
CA ARG A 323 -17.61 -0.57 -21.55
C ARG A 323 -18.02 -1.04 -22.93
N ASP A 324 -18.01 -0.18 -23.91
CA ASP A 324 -18.38 -0.49 -25.30
C ASP A 324 -17.48 -1.56 -25.92
N ILE A 325 -16.20 -1.62 -25.50
CA ILE A 325 -15.25 -2.66 -25.92
C ILE A 325 -15.50 -3.98 -25.17
N GLY A 326 -16.29 -3.97 -24.08
CA GLY A 326 -16.71 -5.18 -23.36
C GLY A 326 -15.88 -5.48 -22.11
N PHE A 327 -15.29 -4.48 -21.46
CA PHE A 327 -14.70 -4.68 -20.13
C PHE A 327 -15.79 -4.73 -19.05
N ASP A 328 -15.92 -5.87 -18.39
CA ASP A 328 -16.89 -6.10 -17.33
C ASP A 328 -16.35 -5.77 -15.94
N SER A 329 -15.06 -5.54 -15.79
CA SER A 329 -14.42 -5.14 -14.55
C SER A 329 -13.52 -3.94 -14.76
N ILE A 330 -13.99 -2.77 -14.33
CA ILE A 330 -13.25 -1.50 -14.40
C ILE A 330 -13.06 -0.98 -12.97
N ASN A 331 -11.81 -0.74 -12.62
CA ASN A 331 -11.46 -0.07 -11.37
C ASN A 331 -11.27 1.44 -11.59
N MET A 332 -11.71 2.25 -10.65
CA MET A 332 -11.46 3.68 -10.62
C MET A 332 -10.84 4.07 -9.27
N ASP A 333 -9.84 4.97 -9.28
CA ASP A 333 -9.18 5.43 -8.06
C ASP A 333 -9.54 6.88 -7.77
N LEU A 334 -9.82 7.19 -6.50
CA LEU A 334 -9.92 8.55 -5.96
C LEU A 334 -8.85 8.77 -4.90
N ILE A 335 -8.42 10.03 -4.73
CA ILE A 335 -7.48 10.43 -3.68
C ILE A 335 -8.13 11.46 -2.77
N ALA A 336 -8.37 11.08 -1.51
CA ALA A 336 -8.75 12.01 -0.46
C ALA A 336 -7.53 12.83 0.00
N GLY A 337 -7.71 14.13 0.15
CA GLY A 337 -6.66 15.02 0.64
C GLY A 337 -5.82 15.69 -0.44
N LEU A 338 -6.26 15.74 -1.69
CA LEU A 338 -5.58 16.49 -2.75
C LEU A 338 -5.55 17.99 -2.42
N PRO A 339 -4.49 18.71 -2.84
CA PRO A 339 -4.35 20.14 -2.56
C PRO A 339 -5.55 20.96 -3.05
N GLY A 340 -6.12 21.78 -2.16
CA GLY A 340 -7.23 22.68 -2.46
C GLY A 340 -8.60 22.00 -2.59
N GLU A 341 -8.72 20.70 -2.31
CA GLU A 341 -10.00 20.00 -2.28
C GLU A 341 -10.63 19.96 -0.89
N THR A 342 -11.94 19.87 -0.88
CA THR A 342 -12.82 19.78 0.30
C THR A 342 -13.67 18.51 0.23
N ALA A 343 -14.38 18.20 1.30
CA ALA A 343 -15.38 17.13 1.32
C ALA A 343 -16.45 17.30 0.23
N ALA A 344 -16.81 18.54 -0.13
CA ALA A 344 -17.75 18.80 -1.23
C ALA A 344 -17.17 18.42 -2.60
N ASP A 345 -15.87 18.66 -2.86
CA ASP A 345 -15.19 18.25 -4.09
C ASP A 345 -15.09 16.71 -4.17
N MET A 346 -14.85 16.04 -3.02
CA MET A 346 -14.88 14.57 -2.95
C MET A 346 -16.28 14.02 -3.21
N GLN A 347 -17.33 14.64 -2.65
CA GLN A 347 -18.71 14.24 -2.89
C GLN A 347 -19.09 14.40 -4.38
N HIS A 348 -18.66 15.49 -5.02
CA HIS A 348 -18.84 15.67 -6.45
C HIS A 348 -18.17 14.53 -7.24
N SER A 349 -16.94 14.18 -6.90
CA SER A 349 -16.20 13.09 -7.55
C SER A 349 -16.87 11.74 -7.35
N VAL A 350 -17.31 11.45 -6.13
CA VAL A 350 -18.01 10.19 -5.80
C VAL A 350 -19.35 10.08 -6.54
N ASN A 351 -20.14 11.14 -6.59
CA ASN A 351 -21.42 11.14 -7.32
C ASN A 351 -21.21 10.80 -8.80
N ALA A 352 -20.20 11.40 -9.44
CA ALA A 352 -19.88 11.10 -10.83
C ALA A 352 -19.44 9.63 -11.03
N LEU A 353 -18.74 9.02 -10.07
CA LEU A 353 -18.37 7.61 -10.14
C LEU A 353 -19.57 6.68 -9.87
N VAL A 354 -20.47 7.05 -8.96
CA VAL A 354 -21.73 6.31 -8.71
C VAL A 354 -22.57 6.22 -9.99
N GLU A 355 -22.69 7.33 -10.73
CA GLU A 355 -23.38 7.36 -12.04
C GLU A 355 -22.73 6.44 -13.08
N LEU A 356 -21.40 6.37 -13.13
CA LEU A 356 -20.64 5.47 -14.01
C LEU A 356 -20.77 4.01 -13.59
N SER A 357 -21.01 3.76 -12.31
CA SER A 357 -21.16 2.43 -11.71
C SER A 357 -20.04 1.44 -12.03
N PRO A 358 -18.77 1.75 -11.72
CA PRO A 358 -17.65 0.82 -11.88
C PRO A 358 -17.84 -0.43 -11.02
N GLU A 359 -17.07 -1.47 -11.28
CA GLU A 359 -17.06 -2.69 -10.46
C GLU A 359 -16.16 -2.56 -9.25
N CYS A 360 -15.15 -1.69 -9.35
CA CYS A 360 -14.22 -1.45 -8.25
C CYS A 360 -13.93 0.03 -8.09
N LEU A 361 -13.77 0.43 -6.85
CA LEU A 361 -13.34 1.76 -6.44
C LEU A 361 -12.21 1.62 -5.43
N THR A 362 -11.12 2.38 -5.63
CA THR A 362 -10.11 2.52 -4.60
C THR A 362 -10.09 3.96 -4.08
N VAL A 363 -10.27 4.12 -2.79
CA VAL A 363 -10.14 5.42 -2.12
C VAL A 363 -8.77 5.47 -1.44
N HIS A 364 -7.89 6.27 -2.02
CA HIS A 364 -6.57 6.53 -1.46
C HIS A 364 -6.61 7.74 -0.55
N THR A 365 -5.80 7.71 0.50
CA THR A 365 -5.47 8.91 1.27
C THR A 365 -4.11 9.43 0.82
N LEU A 366 -4.02 10.72 0.56
CA LEU A 366 -2.78 11.36 0.11
C LEU A 366 -1.63 11.10 1.09
N ALA A 367 -0.55 10.53 0.58
CA ALA A 367 0.67 10.32 1.34
C ALA A 367 1.80 11.21 0.79
N ILE A 368 2.36 12.07 1.62
CA ILE A 368 3.42 13.01 1.22
C ILE A 368 4.77 12.31 1.25
N LYS A 369 5.18 11.74 0.13
CA LYS A 369 6.43 11.00 -0.02
C LYS A 369 7.61 11.94 -0.29
N ARG A 370 8.80 11.58 0.22
CA ARG A 370 10.03 12.38 0.05
C ARG A 370 10.41 12.65 -1.40
N SER A 371 10.10 11.73 -2.31
CA SER A 371 10.41 11.82 -3.74
C SER A 371 9.32 12.47 -4.58
N SER A 372 8.23 12.98 -3.99
CA SER A 372 7.16 13.68 -4.72
C SER A 372 7.47 15.17 -4.86
N ARG A 373 7.08 15.76 -6.00
CA ARG A 373 7.16 17.21 -6.22
C ARG A 373 6.34 18.00 -5.19
N LEU A 374 5.25 17.42 -4.70
CA LEU A 374 4.44 18.01 -3.63
C LEU A 374 5.27 18.23 -2.36
N ARG A 375 6.16 17.29 -2.00
CA ARG A 375 7.02 17.44 -0.82
C ARG A 375 8.07 18.53 -0.99
N GLU A 376 8.60 18.67 -2.20
CA GLU A 376 9.60 19.67 -2.52
C GLU A 376 9.04 21.10 -2.39
N ASN A 377 7.75 21.28 -2.72
CA ASN A 377 7.07 22.59 -2.75
C ASN A 377 5.87 22.66 -1.78
N LEU A 378 5.96 21.98 -0.64
CA LEU A 378 4.82 21.80 0.26
C LEU A 378 4.18 23.11 0.74
N SER A 379 4.98 24.16 0.92
CA SER A 379 4.50 25.49 1.35
C SER A 379 3.68 26.24 0.29
N GLU A 380 3.71 25.79 -0.96
CA GLU A 380 2.95 26.41 -2.06
C GLU A 380 1.52 25.88 -2.16
N TYR A 381 1.20 24.80 -1.44
CA TYR A 381 -0.07 24.09 -1.55
C TYR A 381 -0.85 24.08 -0.26
N ALA A 382 -2.12 24.47 -0.32
CA ALA A 382 -3.06 24.32 0.77
C ALA A 382 -3.55 22.88 0.84
N LEU A 383 -3.17 22.15 1.88
CA LEU A 383 -3.67 20.80 2.13
C LEU A 383 -4.86 20.85 3.09
N PRO A 384 -5.89 20.00 2.90
CA PRO A 384 -6.97 19.86 3.87
C PRO A 384 -6.43 19.32 5.20
N ASP A 385 -7.09 19.68 6.27
CA ASP A 385 -6.77 19.16 7.60
C ASP A 385 -7.22 17.69 7.75
N VAL A 386 -6.81 17.07 8.87
CA VAL A 386 -7.09 15.65 9.13
C VAL A 386 -8.59 15.36 9.16
N SER A 387 -9.39 16.25 9.77
CA SER A 387 -10.83 16.05 9.90
C SER A 387 -11.54 16.13 8.55
N GLU A 388 -11.05 16.99 7.65
CA GLU A 388 -11.58 17.10 6.30
C GLU A 388 -11.23 15.87 5.46
N VAL A 389 -9.99 15.36 5.57
CA VAL A 389 -9.58 14.13 4.90
C VAL A 389 -10.39 12.91 5.39
N GLU A 390 -10.70 12.86 6.68
CA GLU A 390 -11.54 11.80 7.24
C GLU A 390 -12.94 11.81 6.63
N LYS A 391 -13.59 12.98 6.55
CA LYS A 391 -14.88 13.13 5.85
C LYS A 391 -14.81 12.69 4.40
N MET A 392 -13.71 13.04 3.69
CA MET A 392 -13.52 12.61 2.31
C MET A 392 -13.45 11.08 2.19
N THR A 393 -12.75 10.40 3.11
CA THR A 393 -12.66 8.94 3.08
C THR A 393 -14.01 8.28 3.42
N GLU A 394 -14.77 8.85 4.34
CA GLU A 394 -16.14 8.40 4.65
C GLU A 394 -17.09 8.56 3.46
N ILE A 395 -17.03 9.71 2.75
CA ILE A 395 -17.80 9.94 1.52
C ILE A 395 -17.48 8.88 0.47
N GLY A 396 -16.19 8.57 0.28
CA GLY A 396 -15.76 7.52 -0.64
C GLY A 396 -16.29 6.13 -0.25
N ALA A 397 -16.28 5.80 1.04
CA ALA A 397 -16.84 4.54 1.56
C ALA A 397 -18.35 4.43 1.34
N LEU A 398 -19.10 5.49 1.64
CA LEU A 398 -20.55 5.55 1.44
C LEU A 398 -20.92 5.41 -0.04
N GLY A 399 -20.22 6.10 -0.96
CA GLY A 399 -20.45 5.96 -2.39
C GLY A 399 -20.14 4.54 -2.91
N ALA A 400 -19.13 3.88 -2.37
CA ALA A 400 -18.88 2.47 -2.69
C ALA A 400 -20.03 1.57 -2.20
N GLU A 401 -20.54 1.77 -0.99
CA GLU A 401 -21.67 1.03 -0.43
C GLU A 401 -22.96 1.24 -1.24
N GLU A 402 -23.23 2.47 -1.68
CA GLU A 402 -24.39 2.82 -2.51
C GLU A 402 -24.40 2.02 -3.83
N THR A 403 -23.22 1.74 -4.39
CA THR A 403 -23.07 0.93 -5.61
C THR A 403 -22.98 -0.58 -5.35
N GLY A 404 -23.20 -1.03 -4.11
CA GLY A 404 -23.18 -2.43 -3.71
C GLY A 404 -21.78 -3.03 -3.59
N MET A 405 -20.74 -2.20 -3.48
CA MET A 405 -19.37 -2.66 -3.28
C MET A 405 -19.09 -2.97 -1.81
N LEU A 406 -18.21 -3.94 -1.59
CA LEU A 406 -17.69 -4.30 -0.27
C LEU A 406 -16.21 -3.97 -0.20
N PRO A 407 -15.68 -3.51 0.98
CA PRO A 407 -14.26 -3.33 1.17
C PRO A 407 -13.58 -4.71 1.11
N TYR A 408 -12.54 -4.86 0.28
CA TYR A 408 -11.89 -6.16 0.07
C TYR A 408 -10.38 -6.18 0.32
N TYR A 409 -9.74 -5.03 0.34
CA TYR A 409 -8.37 -4.88 0.81
C TYR A 409 -8.15 -3.50 1.37
N MET A 410 -7.15 -3.37 2.24
CA MET A 410 -6.67 -2.10 2.72
C MET A 410 -5.17 -2.13 2.98
N TYR A 411 -4.56 -0.96 2.95
CA TYR A 411 -3.20 -0.77 3.40
C TYR A 411 -2.99 0.65 3.92
N ARG A 412 -2.00 0.79 4.77
CA ARG A 412 -1.60 2.08 5.30
C ARG A 412 -0.19 2.42 4.82
N GLN A 413 0.12 3.68 4.80
CA GLN A 413 1.45 4.16 4.44
C GLN A 413 1.93 5.14 5.52
N LYS A 414 3.24 5.27 5.65
CA LYS A 414 3.83 6.31 6.49
C LYS A 414 3.55 7.68 5.88
N TYR A 415 3.34 8.68 6.74
CA TYR A 415 3.10 10.08 6.35
C TYR A 415 1.79 10.32 5.58
N MET A 416 0.78 9.52 5.84
CA MET A 416 -0.59 9.80 5.41
C MET A 416 -1.25 10.83 6.33
N ALA A 417 -2.11 11.67 5.77
CA ALA A 417 -2.93 12.58 6.55
C ALA A 417 -3.74 11.81 7.60
N GLY A 418 -3.72 12.23 8.86
CA GLY A 418 -4.47 11.59 9.95
C GLY A 418 -4.13 10.13 10.23
N ASN A 419 -3.02 9.60 9.69
CA ASN A 419 -2.67 8.19 9.82
C ASN A 419 -3.78 7.24 9.32
N MET A 420 -4.55 7.70 8.31
CA MET A 420 -5.67 7.01 7.70
C MET A 420 -5.21 5.81 6.84
N GLU A 421 -6.11 5.20 6.13
CA GLU A 421 -5.88 4.04 5.27
C GLU A 421 -6.26 4.31 3.81
N ASN A 422 -5.79 3.43 2.92
CA ASN A 422 -6.30 3.26 1.56
C ASN A 422 -7.19 2.02 1.56
N VAL A 423 -8.36 2.11 0.97
CA VAL A 423 -9.32 1.00 0.93
C VAL A 423 -9.77 0.76 -0.50
N GLY A 424 -9.69 -0.49 -0.93
CA GLY A 424 -10.28 -0.95 -2.18
C GLY A 424 -11.63 -1.58 -1.92
N TYR A 425 -12.60 -1.18 -2.73
CA TYR A 425 -13.98 -1.67 -2.71
C TYR A 425 -14.28 -2.38 -4.03
N ALA A 426 -15.07 -3.45 -3.99
CA ALA A 426 -15.47 -4.19 -5.19
C ALA A 426 -16.89 -4.74 -5.05
N LYS A 427 -17.61 -4.79 -6.17
CA LYS A 427 -18.85 -5.55 -6.27
C LYS A 427 -18.56 -7.06 -6.10
N PRO A 428 -19.50 -7.86 -5.58
CA PRO A 428 -19.34 -9.30 -5.52
C PRO A 428 -18.94 -9.89 -6.87
N GLY A 429 -17.90 -10.74 -6.88
CA GLY A 429 -17.35 -11.35 -8.10
C GLY A 429 -16.35 -10.48 -8.87
N SER A 430 -16.06 -9.24 -8.42
CA SER A 430 -15.14 -8.30 -9.09
C SER A 430 -13.89 -7.97 -8.27
N ILE A 431 -13.58 -8.75 -7.27
CA ILE A 431 -12.39 -8.59 -6.42
C ILE A 431 -11.12 -8.77 -7.27
N CYS A 432 -10.12 -7.92 -7.07
CA CYS A 432 -8.78 -8.11 -7.61
C CYS A 432 -7.96 -9.00 -6.68
N ILE A 433 -7.73 -10.23 -7.08
CA ILE A 433 -6.99 -11.23 -6.30
C ILE A 433 -5.54 -10.77 -6.08
N TYR A 434 -4.88 -10.27 -7.13
CA TYR A 434 -3.53 -9.73 -7.05
C TYR A 434 -3.38 -8.66 -5.95
N ASN A 435 -4.35 -7.76 -5.79
CA ASN A 435 -4.30 -6.73 -4.75
C ASN A 435 -4.33 -7.33 -3.35
N ILE A 436 -5.14 -8.36 -3.12
CA ILE A 436 -5.19 -9.09 -1.84
C ILE A 436 -3.84 -9.78 -1.60
N ASP A 437 -3.36 -10.56 -2.57
CA ASP A 437 -2.12 -11.33 -2.46
C ASP A 437 -0.89 -10.44 -2.24
N MET A 438 -0.87 -9.27 -2.87
CA MET A 438 0.17 -8.27 -2.68
C MET A 438 0.10 -7.61 -1.30
N MET A 439 -1.09 -7.17 -0.88
CA MET A 439 -1.26 -6.38 0.35
C MET A 439 -1.21 -7.25 1.61
N GLU A 440 -1.73 -8.46 1.57
CA GLU A 440 -1.74 -9.39 2.71
C GLU A 440 -0.46 -10.26 2.79
N ASP A 441 0.43 -10.16 1.80
CA ASP A 441 1.61 -11.03 1.68
C ASP A 441 1.23 -12.53 1.69
N SER A 442 0.15 -12.89 1.02
CA SER A 442 -0.36 -14.27 0.97
C SER A 442 0.36 -15.13 -0.04
N LEU A 443 0.84 -14.54 -1.14
CA LEU A 443 1.55 -15.23 -2.20
C LEU A 443 2.89 -14.60 -2.56
N SER A 444 3.73 -15.43 -3.17
CA SER A 444 4.97 -15.00 -3.81
C SER A 444 4.66 -14.25 -5.11
N ILE A 445 5.50 -13.28 -5.45
CA ILE A 445 5.35 -12.46 -6.66
C ILE A 445 6.63 -12.50 -7.46
N ILE A 446 6.54 -12.89 -8.71
CA ILE A 446 7.59 -12.77 -9.71
C ILE A 446 7.39 -11.44 -10.42
N ALA A 447 8.37 -10.54 -10.32
CA ALA A 447 8.21 -9.18 -10.78
C ALA A 447 9.24 -8.80 -11.84
N HIS A 448 8.77 -8.23 -12.95
CA HIS A 448 9.53 -7.82 -14.12
C HIS A 448 9.53 -6.31 -14.28
N GLY A 449 10.63 -5.80 -14.83
CA GLY A 449 10.78 -4.39 -15.13
C GLY A 449 11.55 -3.61 -14.07
N ALA A 450 11.98 -2.40 -14.44
CA ALA A 450 12.76 -1.53 -13.55
C ALA A 450 11.91 -1.10 -12.34
N GLY A 451 12.49 -1.20 -11.14
CA GLY A 451 11.86 -0.85 -9.89
C GLY A 451 10.83 -1.85 -9.36
N ALA A 452 10.56 -2.94 -10.08
CA ALA A 452 9.68 -4.00 -9.63
C ALA A 452 10.29 -4.78 -8.44
N MET A 453 9.43 -5.40 -7.62
CA MET A 453 9.84 -6.09 -6.38
C MET A 453 9.46 -7.56 -6.42
N ASN A 454 10.44 -8.44 -6.57
CA ASN A 454 10.23 -9.87 -6.36
C ASN A 454 10.01 -10.15 -4.88
N LYS A 455 9.01 -10.97 -4.58
CA LYS A 455 8.63 -11.33 -3.21
C LYS A 455 8.48 -12.84 -3.10
N ARG A 456 9.13 -13.47 -2.12
CA ARG A 456 8.89 -14.85 -1.74
C ARG A 456 8.24 -14.93 -0.38
N VAL A 457 7.11 -15.61 -0.31
CA VAL A 457 6.43 -16.00 0.92
C VAL A 457 6.73 -17.48 1.17
N PHE A 458 7.35 -17.78 2.32
CA PHE A 458 7.73 -19.14 2.65
C PHE A 458 6.57 -19.88 3.36
N PRO A 459 6.36 -21.18 3.03
CA PRO A 459 5.24 -21.96 3.58
C PRO A 459 5.26 -22.11 5.11
N SER A 460 6.44 -22.01 5.73
CA SER A 460 6.61 -22.12 7.18
C SER A 460 6.02 -20.95 8.00
N GLY A 461 5.27 -20.06 7.36
CA GLY A 461 4.49 -19.01 8.01
C GLY A 461 5.32 -17.91 8.68
N GLY A 462 5.43 -16.77 8.05
CA GLY A 462 6.02 -15.56 8.65
C GLY A 462 7.31 -15.07 7.99
N ARG A 463 8.10 -15.91 7.34
CA ARG A 463 9.28 -15.47 6.58
C ARG A 463 8.87 -14.97 5.20
N ILE A 464 9.25 -13.74 4.90
CA ILE A 464 9.03 -13.09 3.60
C ILE A 464 10.33 -12.42 3.19
N GLU A 465 10.80 -12.77 2.01
CA GLU A 465 11.99 -12.16 1.43
C GLU A 465 11.63 -11.36 0.18
N ARG A 466 12.39 -10.29 -0.05
CA ARG A 466 12.17 -9.39 -1.18
C ARG A 466 13.48 -9.05 -1.86
N VAL A 467 13.47 -9.13 -3.18
CA VAL A 467 14.61 -8.74 -4.04
C VAL A 467 14.12 -7.70 -5.03
N PRO A 468 14.56 -6.44 -4.90
CA PRO A 468 14.18 -5.38 -5.83
C PRO A 468 14.97 -5.46 -7.13
N ASN A 469 14.30 -5.22 -8.25
CA ASN A 469 14.98 -4.87 -9.49
C ASN A 469 15.56 -3.44 -9.40
N PRO A 470 16.64 -3.12 -10.11
CA PRO A 470 17.16 -1.75 -10.19
C PRO A 470 16.07 -0.76 -10.59
N LYS A 471 16.00 0.38 -9.89
CA LYS A 471 14.98 1.42 -10.15
C LYS A 471 15.30 2.25 -11.39
N ASP A 472 16.59 2.48 -11.61
CA ASP A 472 17.07 3.19 -12.77
C ASP A 472 17.05 2.29 -14.00
N ILE A 473 16.51 2.80 -15.12
CA ILE A 473 16.25 2.03 -16.33
C ILE A 473 17.54 1.52 -16.97
N GLU A 474 18.56 2.36 -17.08
CA GLU A 474 19.85 1.99 -17.66
C GLU A 474 20.55 0.92 -16.80
N THR A 475 20.46 1.09 -15.47
CA THR A 475 21.00 0.10 -14.53
C THR A 475 20.22 -1.23 -14.62
N TYR A 476 18.90 -1.18 -14.78
CA TYR A 476 18.10 -2.39 -14.98
C TYR A 476 18.49 -3.14 -16.23
N ILE A 477 18.63 -2.44 -17.37
CA ILE A 477 19.02 -3.02 -18.65
C ILE A 477 20.43 -3.66 -18.54
N SER A 478 21.38 -2.95 -17.97
CA SER A 478 22.78 -3.42 -17.88
C SER A 478 22.98 -4.55 -16.86
N LYS A 479 22.13 -4.68 -15.85
CA LYS A 479 22.23 -5.70 -14.78
C LYS A 479 21.22 -6.83 -14.90
N LEU A 480 20.64 -7.05 -16.07
CA LEU A 480 19.57 -8.01 -16.28
C LEU A 480 19.94 -9.45 -15.86
N GLN A 481 21.16 -9.88 -16.16
CA GLN A 481 21.67 -11.20 -15.74
C GLN A 481 21.75 -11.34 -14.23
N LYS A 482 22.23 -10.28 -13.54
CA LYS A 482 22.25 -10.26 -12.06
C LYS A 482 20.84 -10.29 -11.49
N THR A 483 19.92 -9.50 -12.03
CA THR A 483 18.52 -9.48 -11.62
C THR A 483 17.89 -10.86 -11.71
N HIS A 484 18.17 -11.60 -12.79
CA HIS A 484 17.71 -12.97 -12.95
C HIS A 484 18.34 -13.92 -11.92
N ALA A 485 19.67 -13.85 -11.71
CA ALA A 485 20.35 -14.69 -10.73
C ALA A 485 19.84 -14.44 -9.29
N ASP A 486 19.64 -13.17 -8.91
CA ASP A 486 19.11 -12.80 -7.60
C ASP A 486 17.67 -13.32 -7.41
N ARG A 487 16.83 -13.29 -8.47
CA ARG A 487 15.48 -13.87 -8.45
C ARG A 487 15.51 -15.38 -8.32
N LEU A 488 16.35 -16.09 -9.09
CA LEU A 488 16.53 -17.54 -8.95
C LEU A 488 16.97 -17.90 -7.54
N ALA A 489 17.97 -17.22 -6.98
CA ALA A 489 18.40 -17.44 -5.61
C ALA A 489 17.26 -17.25 -4.61
N LEU A 490 16.42 -16.21 -4.80
CA LEU A 490 15.25 -15.97 -3.94
C LEU A 490 14.26 -17.15 -3.99
N PHE A 491 13.98 -17.72 -5.16
CA PHE A 491 12.94 -18.74 -5.34
C PHE A 491 13.45 -20.18 -5.14
N CYS A 492 14.74 -20.46 -5.30
CA CYS A 492 15.35 -21.78 -5.13
C CYS A 492 15.88 -22.06 -3.73
N ASN A 493 16.17 -21.04 -2.88
CA ASN A 493 16.63 -21.26 -1.51
C ASN A 493 15.47 -21.79 -0.65
N GLU A 494 15.74 -22.85 0.16
CA GLU A 494 14.80 -23.41 1.15
C GLU A 494 14.62 -22.48 2.38
#